data_1d8d1ad7d02267e6afa2524df829b62b
#
_entry.id   1d8d1ad7d02267e6afa2524df829b62b
#
_cell.length_a   1.000
_cell.length_b   1.000
_cell.length_c   1.000
_cell.angle_alpha   90.00
_cell.angle_beta   90.00
_cell.angle_gamma   90.00
#
_symmetry.space_group_name_H-M   'P 1'
#
loop_
_entity.id
_entity.type
_entity.pdbx_description
1 polymer ?
#
loop_
_entity_poly.entity_id
_entity_poly.type
_entity_poly.pdbx_seq_one_letter_code
_entity_poly.pdbx_strand_id
1 'polypeptide(L)'
;PVVLALGHSGSWDRAGAWVCAHGRAIVTVAEKVEPPSLFERFVALREGLGMEIIGVAKGESVFGSLVERVRGRSVIVPLLADRDISGSGIEVDLGRARALVAAGPAALATKLDRPLFVACITYENETPTGADVRVRCVGPVSVPKDLAPGANRVEALTQAWVSEFAAMMADKPQDWHMMQRVFVEDLDPERLARARAEHERKNR
;
A
#
# COMPACT_ATOMS: atom_id res chain seq x y z
N PRO A 1 -0.15 4.11 16.02
CA PRO A 1 -0.09 3.09 14.96
C PRO A 1 1.28 3.05 14.29
N VAL A 2 1.60 1.91 13.66
CA VAL A 2 2.74 1.74 12.74
C VAL A 2 2.19 1.67 11.33
N VAL A 3 2.62 2.58 10.46
CA VAL A 3 2.17 2.59 9.05
C VAL A 3 3.14 1.76 8.21
N LEU A 4 2.60 0.83 7.42
CA LEU A 4 3.36 -0.10 6.62
C LEU A 4 2.89 -0.03 5.15
N ALA A 5 3.76 0.43 4.26
CA ALA A 5 3.51 0.38 2.82
C ALA A 5 3.82 -1.01 2.27
N LEU A 6 2.94 -1.53 1.44
CA LEU A 6 3.04 -2.84 0.80
C LEU A 6 2.74 -2.74 -0.70
N GLY A 7 3.27 -3.68 -1.46
CA GLY A 7 2.76 -4.03 -2.79
C GLY A 7 1.94 -5.32 -2.76
N HIS A 8 1.24 -5.61 -3.86
CA HIS A 8 0.53 -6.87 -4.06
C HIS A 8 1.53 -8.01 -4.32
N SER A 9 2.39 -8.29 -3.35
CA SER A 9 3.42 -9.32 -3.45
C SER A 9 3.20 -10.43 -2.43
N GLY A 10 3.45 -11.66 -2.81
CA GLY A 10 3.30 -12.85 -1.98
C GLY A 10 1.91 -12.99 -1.35
N SER A 11 1.84 -13.66 -0.21
CA SER A 11 0.57 -13.84 0.54
C SER A 11 0.50 -12.90 1.74
N TRP A 12 0.02 -11.69 1.52
CA TRP A 12 -0.16 -10.71 2.59
C TRP A 12 -1.23 -11.16 3.62
N ASP A 13 -2.22 -11.95 3.21
CA ASP A 13 -3.21 -12.56 4.12
C ASP A 13 -2.55 -13.51 5.13
N ARG A 14 -1.59 -14.36 4.68
CA ARG A 14 -0.82 -15.24 5.59
C ARG A 14 0.08 -14.43 6.53
N ALA A 15 0.74 -13.40 6.00
CA ALA A 15 1.57 -12.52 6.83
C ALA A 15 0.73 -11.79 7.89
N GLY A 16 -0.44 -11.27 7.51
CA GLY A 16 -1.37 -10.63 8.43
C GLY A 16 -1.91 -11.59 9.49
N ALA A 17 -2.30 -12.80 9.10
CA ALA A 17 -2.72 -13.85 10.04
C ALA A 17 -1.64 -14.17 11.07
N TRP A 18 -0.38 -14.28 10.62
CA TRP A 18 0.75 -14.51 11.52
C TRP A 18 0.91 -13.37 12.53
N VAL A 19 0.83 -12.11 12.08
CA VAL A 19 0.92 -10.92 12.94
C VAL A 19 -0.19 -10.92 13.99
N CYS A 20 -1.44 -11.22 13.60
CA CYS A 20 -2.58 -11.28 14.51
C CYS A 20 -2.44 -12.44 15.52
N ALA A 21 -1.98 -13.60 15.09
CA ALA A 21 -1.72 -14.75 15.96
C ALA A 21 -0.64 -14.46 17.03
N HIS A 22 0.25 -13.48 16.76
CA HIS A 22 1.26 -13.00 17.72
C HIS A 22 0.78 -11.79 18.55
N GLY A 23 -0.53 -11.59 18.65
CA GLY A 23 -1.14 -10.60 19.55
C GLY A 23 -1.02 -9.15 19.06
N ARG A 24 -0.82 -8.92 17.77
CA ARG A 24 -0.79 -7.58 17.20
C ARG A 24 -2.05 -7.31 16.37
N ALA A 25 -2.69 -6.18 16.64
CA ALA A 25 -3.86 -5.77 15.89
C ALA A 25 -3.48 -5.16 14.53
N ILE A 26 -4.23 -5.53 13.50
CA ILE A 26 -4.12 -4.97 12.15
C ILE A 26 -5.40 -4.22 11.82
N VAL A 27 -5.25 -3.03 11.23
CA VAL A 27 -6.34 -2.28 10.57
C VAL A 27 -5.89 -1.99 9.15
N THR A 28 -6.67 -2.39 8.15
CA THR A 28 -6.32 -2.17 6.75
C THR A 28 -7.53 -1.79 5.90
N VAL A 29 -7.27 -1.39 4.67
CA VAL A 29 -8.28 -1.01 3.68
C VAL A 29 -8.34 -2.09 2.61
N ALA A 30 -9.54 -2.45 2.18
CA ALA A 30 -9.75 -3.37 1.07
C ALA A 30 -10.76 -2.80 0.05
N GLU A 31 -10.43 -2.90 -1.23
CA GLU A 31 -11.33 -2.51 -2.31
C GLU A 31 -12.56 -3.43 -2.33
N LYS A 32 -13.75 -2.84 -2.42
CA LYS A 32 -14.99 -3.60 -2.61
C LYS A 32 -15.00 -4.18 -4.02
N VAL A 33 -14.82 -5.49 -4.10
CA VAL A 33 -14.84 -6.24 -5.36
C VAL A 33 -16.25 -6.73 -5.67
N GLU A 34 -16.53 -6.93 -6.97
CA GLU A 34 -17.79 -7.54 -7.44
C GLU A 34 -17.62 -9.06 -7.65
N PRO A 35 -18.66 -9.85 -7.40
CA PRO A 35 -19.94 -9.46 -6.77
C PRO A 35 -19.79 -9.19 -5.26
N PRO A 36 -20.73 -8.44 -4.63
CA PRO A 36 -20.63 -8.09 -3.19
C PRO A 36 -20.42 -9.29 -2.26
N SER A 37 -21.03 -10.43 -2.56
CA SER A 37 -20.85 -11.66 -1.80
C SER A 37 -19.40 -12.18 -1.78
N LEU A 38 -18.60 -11.87 -2.81
CA LEU A 38 -17.17 -12.20 -2.83
C LEU A 38 -16.41 -11.30 -1.87
N PHE A 39 -16.71 -10.01 -1.88
CA PHE A 39 -16.11 -9.05 -0.92
C PHE A 39 -16.44 -9.44 0.53
N GLU A 40 -17.70 -9.76 0.83
CA GLU A 40 -18.12 -10.17 2.18
C GLU A 40 -17.38 -11.42 2.65
N ARG A 41 -17.14 -12.40 1.76
CA ARG A 41 -16.35 -13.59 2.10
C ARG A 41 -14.89 -13.28 2.39
N PHE A 42 -14.26 -12.37 1.63
CA PHE A 42 -12.90 -11.92 1.93
C PHE A 42 -12.82 -11.17 3.25
N VAL A 43 -13.79 -10.30 3.54
CA VAL A 43 -13.86 -9.58 4.83
C VAL A 43 -14.00 -10.59 5.96
N ALA A 44 -14.97 -11.50 5.88
CA ALA A 44 -15.20 -12.51 6.92
C ALA A 44 -13.96 -13.39 7.17
N LEU A 45 -13.24 -13.79 6.11
CA LEU A 45 -11.99 -14.54 6.24
C LEU A 45 -10.96 -13.73 7.03
N ARG A 46 -10.71 -12.48 6.67
CA ARG A 46 -9.70 -11.62 7.28
C ARG A 46 -10.04 -11.25 8.72
N GLU A 47 -11.31 -10.93 8.97
CA GLU A 47 -11.80 -10.67 10.32
C GLU A 47 -11.71 -11.92 11.21
N GLY A 48 -12.02 -13.09 10.66
CA GLY A 48 -11.80 -14.37 11.32
C GLY A 48 -10.32 -14.66 11.67
N LEU A 49 -9.38 -14.06 10.94
CA LEU A 49 -7.95 -14.10 11.21
C LEU A 49 -7.49 -13.00 12.18
N GLY A 50 -8.39 -12.13 12.64
CA GLY A 50 -8.11 -11.06 13.63
C GLY A 50 -7.76 -9.69 13.02
N MET A 51 -7.95 -9.49 11.71
CA MET A 51 -7.73 -8.21 11.04
C MET A 51 -9.01 -7.37 11.09
N GLU A 52 -8.89 -6.06 11.17
CA GLU A 52 -9.98 -5.10 11.01
C GLU A 52 -9.94 -4.51 9.59
N ILE A 53 -11.02 -4.66 8.84
CA ILE A 53 -11.09 -4.29 7.42
C ILE A 53 -12.01 -3.09 7.21
N ILE A 54 -11.50 -2.06 6.53
CA ILE A 54 -12.29 -0.91 6.08
C ILE A 54 -12.52 -1.08 4.57
N GLY A 55 -13.76 -1.33 4.16
CA GLY A 55 -14.11 -1.45 2.74
C GLY A 55 -14.14 -0.11 2.05
N VAL A 56 -13.57 -0.03 0.84
CA VAL A 56 -13.58 1.18 -0.01
C VAL A 56 -14.14 0.87 -1.38
N ALA A 57 -15.11 1.64 -1.85
CA ALA A 57 -15.58 1.57 -3.21
C ALA A 57 -14.64 2.35 -4.16
N LYS A 58 -14.61 1.96 -5.43
CA LYS A 58 -13.81 2.65 -6.44
C LYS A 58 -14.19 4.14 -6.51
N GLY A 59 -13.17 5.00 -6.39
CA GLY A 59 -13.38 6.47 -6.38
C GLY A 59 -13.81 7.05 -5.04
N GLU A 60 -14.09 6.23 -4.03
CA GLU A 60 -14.39 6.67 -2.68
C GLU A 60 -13.12 6.98 -1.89
N SER A 61 -13.17 7.97 -1.01
CA SER A 61 -12.09 8.26 -0.07
C SER A 61 -12.49 7.81 1.33
N VAL A 62 -11.75 6.85 1.86
CA VAL A 62 -11.90 6.38 3.26
C VAL A 62 -10.78 6.90 4.16
N PHE A 63 -10.00 7.86 3.67
CA PHE A 63 -8.82 8.34 4.39
C PHE A 63 -9.17 8.93 5.76
N GLY A 64 -10.21 9.75 5.84
CA GLY A 64 -10.70 10.32 7.12
C GLY A 64 -11.08 9.24 8.12
N SER A 65 -11.91 8.28 7.70
CA SER A 65 -12.33 7.14 8.53
C SER A 65 -11.15 6.29 8.99
N LEU A 66 -10.16 6.06 8.12
CA LEU A 66 -8.94 5.33 8.49
C LEU A 66 -8.14 6.09 9.55
N VAL A 67 -7.94 7.41 9.38
CA VAL A 67 -7.24 8.25 10.35
C VAL A 67 -7.93 8.19 11.73
N GLU A 68 -9.25 8.34 11.77
CA GLU A 68 -10.03 8.27 13.02
C GLU A 68 -9.92 6.88 13.66
N ARG A 69 -10.04 5.84 12.87
CA ARG A 69 -10.01 4.44 13.33
C ARG A 69 -8.68 4.04 13.96
N VAL A 70 -7.56 4.58 13.50
CA VAL A 70 -6.23 4.18 13.97
C VAL A 70 -5.57 5.17 14.91
N ARG A 71 -6.10 6.39 15.04
CA ARG A 71 -5.53 7.43 15.91
C ARG A 71 -5.48 6.98 17.37
N GLY A 72 -4.30 7.11 17.98
CA GLY A 72 -4.10 6.75 19.40
C GLY A 72 -4.08 5.25 19.70
N ARG A 73 -4.28 4.38 18.70
CA ARG A 73 -4.28 2.93 18.89
C ARG A 73 -2.89 2.32 18.64
N SER A 74 -2.60 1.22 19.35
CA SER A 74 -1.41 0.39 19.13
C SER A 74 -1.73 -0.68 18.08
N VAL A 75 -1.72 -0.28 16.81
CA VAL A 75 -2.07 -1.15 15.66
C VAL A 75 -1.03 -1.03 14.54
N ILE A 76 -0.93 -2.07 13.72
CA ILE A 76 -0.19 -2.05 12.46
C ILE A 76 -1.21 -1.74 11.35
N VAL A 77 -0.85 -0.82 10.47
CA VAL A 77 -1.71 -0.37 9.36
C VAL A 77 -1.01 -0.68 8.05
N PRO A 78 -1.12 -1.93 7.55
CA PRO A 78 -0.59 -2.30 6.25
C PRO A 78 -1.52 -1.75 5.15
N LEU A 79 -0.95 -1.07 4.17
CA LEU A 79 -1.68 -0.52 3.02
C LEU A 79 -1.01 -0.98 1.72
N LEU A 80 -1.74 -1.76 0.92
CA LEU A 80 -1.31 -2.12 -0.42
C LEU A 80 -1.48 -0.88 -1.32
N ALA A 81 -0.37 -0.32 -1.77
CA ALA A 81 -0.36 1.02 -2.36
C ALA A 81 0.41 1.11 -3.69
N ASP A 82 0.85 0.00 -4.23
CA ASP A 82 1.57 -0.13 -5.50
C ASP A 82 0.71 0.13 -6.76
N ARG A 83 -0.56 0.49 -6.57
CA ARG A 83 -1.46 0.98 -7.62
C ARG A 83 -2.42 2.05 -7.08
N ASP A 84 -2.83 2.95 -7.94
CA ASP A 84 -3.86 3.94 -7.63
C ASP A 84 -5.25 3.43 -8.01
N ILE A 85 -6.17 3.44 -7.05
CA ILE A 85 -7.60 3.13 -7.25
C ILE A 85 -8.49 4.38 -7.10
N SER A 86 -7.94 5.46 -6.56
CA SER A 86 -8.68 6.69 -6.22
C SER A 86 -8.78 7.68 -7.36
N GLY A 87 -7.92 7.57 -8.38
CA GLY A 87 -7.77 8.56 -9.45
C GLY A 87 -6.98 9.80 -9.04
N SER A 88 -6.26 9.73 -7.91
CA SER A 88 -5.41 10.83 -7.40
C SER A 88 -4.03 10.32 -6.95
N GLY A 89 -3.53 9.31 -7.64
CA GLY A 89 -2.23 8.72 -7.37
C GLY A 89 -1.05 9.65 -7.64
N ILE A 90 0.10 9.25 -7.16
CA ILE A 90 1.38 9.94 -7.35
C ILE A 90 2.20 9.17 -8.39
N GLU A 91 2.75 9.89 -9.36
CA GLU A 91 3.70 9.33 -10.31
C GLU A 91 5.08 9.19 -9.65
N VAL A 92 5.61 7.99 -9.69
CA VAL A 92 6.89 7.62 -9.08
C VAL A 92 7.75 6.81 -10.04
N ASP A 93 9.04 6.77 -9.78
CA ASP A 93 9.95 5.83 -10.43
C ASP A 93 9.87 4.48 -9.71
N LEU A 94 9.39 3.44 -10.41
CA LEU A 94 9.36 2.06 -9.95
C LEU A 94 10.35 1.24 -10.79
N GLY A 95 11.55 1.06 -10.27
CA GLY A 95 12.63 0.47 -11.03
C GLY A 95 13.05 1.34 -12.22
N ARG A 96 12.82 0.85 -13.43
CA ARG A 96 13.17 1.56 -14.68
C ARG A 96 11.99 2.25 -15.36
N ALA A 97 10.79 2.14 -14.82
CA ALA A 97 9.57 2.67 -15.40
C ALA A 97 8.85 3.61 -14.44
N ARG A 98 8.06 4.53 -14.99
CA ARG A 98 7.17 5.40 -14.22
C ARG A 98 5.88 4.64 -13.90
N ALA A 99 5.43 4.72 -12.66
CA ALA A 99 4.20 4.11 -12.20
C ALA A 99 3.30 5.11 -11.48
N LEU A 100 1.98 4.87 -11.49
CA LEU A 100 1.00 5.64 -10.74
C LEU A 100 0.57 4.83 -9.51
N VAL A 101 0.96 5.28 -8.33
CA VAL A 101 0.76 4.58 -7.06
C VAL A 101 -0.10 5.36 -6.08
N ALA A 102 -0.68 4.70 -5.08
CA ALA A 102 -1.51 5.37 -4.09
C ALA A 102 -0.67 6.15 -3.07
N ALA A 103 -1.10 7.36 -2.74
CA ALA A 103 -0.47 8.21 -1.72
C ALA A 103 -0.75 7.76 -0.27
N GLY A 104 -1.66 6.82 -0.07
CA GLY A 104 -2.25 6.46 1.23
C GLY A 104 -1.24 6.26 2.37
N PRO A 105 -0.22 5.41 2.24
CA PRO A 105 0.76 5.17 3.32
C PRO A 105 1.52 6.43 3.72
N ALA A 106 2.05 7.17 2.75
CA ALA A 106 2.81 8.40 2.99
C ALA A 106 1.94 9.50 3.60
N ALA A 107 0.72 9.66 3.08
CA ALA A 107 -0.25 10.62 3.61
C ALA A 107 -0.67 10.28 5.05
N LEU A 108 -0.92 8.99 5.36
CA LEU A 108 -1.27 8.55 6.70
C LEU A 108 -0.13 8.76 7.69
N ALA A 109 1.08 8.36 7.32
CA ALA A 109 2.28 8.56 8.15
C ALA A 109 2.50 10.05 8.46
N THR A 110 2.39 10.90 7.44
CA THR A 110 2.52 12.36 7.60
C THR A 110 1.40 12.93 8.49
N LYS A 111 0.13 12.55 8.25
CA LYS A 111 -1.04 13.05 8.99
C LYS A 111 -1.01 12.70 10.46
N LEU A 112 -0.47 11.54 10.79
CA LEU A 112 -0.42 11.03 12.16
C LEU A 112 0.92 11.32 12.87
N ASP A 113 1.87 11.93 12.16
CA ASP A 113 3.25 12.10 12.61
C ASP A 113 3.84 10.76 13.10
N ARG A 114 3.79 9.76 12.23
CA ARG A 114 4.26 8.41 12.52
C ARG A 114 5.28 7.94 11.48
N PRO A 115 6.21 7.08 11.88
CA PRO A 115 7.17 6.50 10.94
C PRO A 115 6.45 5.64 9.89
N LEU A 116 6.95 5.69 8.65
CA LEU A 116 6.55 4.83 7.56
C LEU A 116 7.58 3.71 7.42
N PHE A 117 7.10 2.48 7.39
CA PHE A 117 7.87 1.29 7.05
C PHE A 117 7.40 0.73 5.71
N VAL A 118 8.25 -0.09 5.10
CA VAL A 118 7.94 -0.77 3.84
C VAL A 118 8.12 -2.27 4.04
N ALA A 119 7.20 -3.06 3.51
CA ALA A 119 7.40 -4.50 3.47
C ALA A 119 7.19 -5.06 2.06
N CYS A 120 7.97 -6.08 1.75
CA CYS A 120 7.83 -6.92 0.59
C CYS A 120 7.66 -8.37 1.05
N ILE A 121 6.69 -9.06 0.48
CA ILE A 121 6.34 -10.44 0.84
C ILE A 121 6.68 -11.33 -0.34
N THR A 122 7.46 -12.38 -0.11
CA THR A 122 7.90 -13.30 -1.15
C THR A 122 7.68 -14.75 -0.71
N TYR A 123 7.72 -15.67 -1.66
CA TYR A 123 7.65 -17.11 -1.39
C TYR A 123 9.07 -17.71 -1.36
N GLU A 124 9.27 -18.64 -0.45
CA GLU A 124 10.50 -19.41 -0.33
C GLU A 124 10.21 -20.89 -0.12
N ASN A 125 11.22 -21.73 -0.33
CA ASN A 125 11.12 -23.17 -0.12
C ASN A 125 9.87 -23.78 -0.79
N GLU A 126 9.64 -23.41 -2.04
CA GLU A 126 8.49 -23.88 -2.80
C GLU A 126 8.51 -25.39 -2.97
N THR A 127 7.40 -26.04 -2.61
CA THR A 127 7.18 -27.47 -2.73
C THR A 127 5.83 -27.72 -3.45
N PRO A 128 5.57 -28.93 -3.94
CA PRO A 128 4.26 -29.26 -4.53
C PRO A 128 3.06 -29.02 -3.60
N THR A 129 3.29 -28.97 -2.29
CA THR A 129 2.25 -28.80 -1.26
C THR A 129 2.17 -27.39 -0.68
N GLY A 130 3.08 -26.48 -1.07
CA GLY A 130 3.07 -25.09 -0.60
C GLY A 130 4.44 -24.44 -0.58
N ALA A 131 4.49 -23.23 -0.09
CA ALA A 131 5.71 -22.44 0.07
C ALA A 131 5.72 -21.73 1.43
N ASP A 132 6.91 -21.42 1.93
CA ASP A 132 7.07 -20.52 3.05
C ASP A 132 6.80 -19.07 2.59
N VAL A 133 6.38 -18.24 3.53
CA VAL A 133 6.22 -16.79 3.29
C VAL A 133 7.30 -16.06 4.04
N ARG A 134 8.13 -15.34 3.29
CA ARG A 134 9.11 -14.41 3.85
C ARG A 134 8.55 -13.00 3.82
N VAL A 135 8.62 -12.30 4.95
CA VAL A 135 8.32 -10.87 5.04
C VAL A 135 9.63 -10.12 5.28
N ARG A 136 10.06 -9.32 4.31
CA ARG A 136 11.15 -8.36 4.50
C ARG A 136 10.55 -7.00 4.81
N CYS A 137 11.00 -6.39 5.90
CA CYS A 137 10.54 -5.08 6.33
C CYS A 137 11.73 -4.15 6.53
N VAL A 138 11.67 -2.95 5.97
CA VAL A 138 12.67 -1.90 6.11
C VAL A 138 12.05 -0.60 6.60
N GLY A 139 12.85 0.23 7.23
CA GLY A 139 12.43 1.54 7.70
C GLY A 139 12.94 1.86 9.10
N PRO A 140 12.52 3.02 9.65
CA PRO A 140 11.59 3.95 9.03
C PRO A 140 12.15 4.59 7.76
N VAL A 141 11.31 4.72 6.73
CA VAL A 141 11.66 5.43 5.50
C VAL A 141 11.67 6.92 5.78
N SER A 142 12.69 7.58 5.30
CA SER A 142 12.86 9.03 5.46
C SER A 142 12.82 9.76 4.13
N VAL A 143 12.32 10.98 4.14
CA VAL A 143 12.51 11.89 3.02
C VAL A 143 13.98 12.33 2.93
N PRO A 144 14.48 12.67 1.73
CA PRO A 144 15.80 13.27 1.58
C PRO A 144 15.96 14.50 2.48
N LYS A 145 17.13 14.64 3.11
CA LYS A 145 17.42 15.75 4.04
C LYS A 145 17.47 17.12 3.33
N ASP A 146 17.76 17.09 2.05
CA ASP A 146 17.86 18.22 1.14
C ASP A 146 16.56 18.48 0.36
N LEU A 147 15.43 17.98 0.89
CA LEU A 147 14.12 18.25 0.29
C LEU A 147 13.91 19.77 0.17
N ALA A 148 13.69 20.23 -1.05
CA ALA A 148 13.56 21.67 -1.33
C ALA A 148 12.42 22.30 -0.49
N PRO A 149 12.60 23.55 -0.02
CA PRO A 149 11.53 24.27 0.66
C PRO A 149 10.26 24.30 -0.19
N GLY A 150 9.12 23.87 0.39
CA GLY A 150 7.84 23.79 -0.33
C GLY A 150 7.61 22.51 -1.11
N ALA A 151 8.57 21.60 -1.20
CA ALA A 151 8.35 20.30 -1.83
C ALA A 151 7.35 19.45 -1.03
N ASN A 152 6.54 18.68 -1.76
CA ASN A 152 5.51 17.87 -1.15
C ASN A 152 6.11 16.67 -0.42
N ARG A 153 6.02 16.68 0.92
CA ARG A 153 6.53 15.62 1.78
C ARG A 153 5.90 14.25 1.48
N VAL A 154 4.61 14.22 1.11
CA VAL A 154 3.89 12.97 0.79
C VAL A 154 4.44 12.36 -0.49
N GLU A 155 4.74 13.18 -1.50
CA GLU A 155 5.37 12.71 -2.74
C GLU A 155 6.77 12.13 -2.48
N ALA A 156 7.59 12.86 -1.74
CA ALA A 156 8.94 12.42 -1.41
C ALA A 156 8.94 11.10 -0.60
N LEU A 157 8.04 10.96 0.38
CA LEU A 157 7.86 9.71 1.12
C LEU A 157 7.31 8.59 0.22
N THR A 158 6.44 8.93 -0.73
CA THR A 158 5.89 7.94 -1.68
C THR A 158 7.00 7.42 -2.58
N GLN A 159 7.82 8.29 -3.16
CA GLN A 159 8.97 7.84 -3.94
C GLN A 159 9.94 7.01 -3.12
N ALA A 160 10.23 7.42 -1.88
CA ALA A 160 11.16 6.71 -1.02
C ALA A 160 10.69 5.28 -0.71
N TRP A 161 9.42 5.09 -0.30
CA TRP A 161 8.94 3.74 -0.03
C TRP A 161 8.85 2.87 -1.29
N VAL A 162 8.51 3.45 -2.44
CA VAL A 162 8.47 2.70 -3.72
C VAL A 162 9.87 2.24 -4.11
N SER A 163 10.89 3.07 -3.91
CA SER A 163 12.28 2.69 -4.19
C SER A 163 12.73 1.50 -3.33
N GLU A 164 12.41 1.50 -2.03
CA GLU A 164 12.70 0.38 -1.13
C GLU A 164 11.92 -0.88 -1.52
N PHE A 165 10.64 -0.74 -1.86
CA PHE A 165 9.82 -1.86 -2.34
C PHE A 165 10.39 -2.47 -3.61
N ALA A 166 10.73 -1.64 -4.59
CA ALA A 166 11.32 -2.08 -5.86
C ALA A 166 12.63 -2.84 -5.65
N ALA A 167 13.50 -2.33 -4.76
CA ALA A 167 14.76 -2.99 -4.44
C ALA A 167 14.54 -4.36 -3.78
N MET A 168 13.59 -4.48 -2.85
CA MET A 168 13.27 -5.76 -2.20
C MET A 168 12.63 -6.76 -3.17
N MET A 169 11.81 -6.27 -4.12
CA MET A 169 11.09 -7.11 -5.07
C MET A 169 11.99 -7.59 -6.22
N ALA A 170 13.10 -6.88 -6.50
CA ALA A 170 13.97 -7.17 -7.63
C ALA A 170 14.52 -8.61 -7.63
N ASP A 171 14.67 -9.22 -6.46
CA ASP A 171 15.16 -10.59 -6.30
C ASP A 171 14.12 -11.65 -6.73
N LYS A 172 12.81 -11.32 -6.59
CA LYS A 172 11.69 -12.23 -6.89
C LYS A 172 10.51 -11.48 -7.53
N PRO A 173 10.68 -10.91 -8.72
CA PRO A 173 9.63 -10.12 -9.38
C PRO A 173 8.39 -10.94 -9.74
N GLN A 174 8.50 -12.26 -9.90
CA GLN A 174 7.37 -13.18 -10.14
C GLN A 174 6.40 -13.24 -8.96
N ASP A 175 6.82 -12.86 -7.75
CA ASP A 175 5.96 -12.82 -6.57
C ASP A 175 5.12 -11.55 -6.48
N TRP A 176 5.31 -10.61 -7.40
CA TRP A 176 4.48 -9.41 -7.52
C TRP A 176 3.26 -9.68 -8.39
N HIS A 177 2.12 -9.83 -7.75
CA HIS A 177 0.87 -10.24 -8.36
C HIS A 177 0.08 -9.04 -8.91
N MET A 178 0.76 -8.14 -9.64
CA MET A 178 0.13 -6.97 -10.23
C MET A 178 -0.48 -7.31 -11.58
N MET A 179 -1.77 -7.64 -11.58
CA MET A 179 -2.54 -7.99 -12.78
C MET A 179 -3.20 -6.78 -13.44
N GLN A 180 -2.92 -5.57 -12.97
CA GLN A 180 -3.52 -4.33 -13.47
C GLN A 180 -2.44 -3.39 -14.02
N ARG A 181 -2.85 -2.52 -14.92
CA ARG A 181 -1.97 -1.49 -15.47
C ARG A 181 -1.61 -0.49 -14.39
N VAL A 182 -0.32 -0.35 -14.09
CA VAL A 182 0.22 0.60 -13.11
C VAL A 182 1.27 1.51 -13.71
N PHE A 183 1.93 1.06 -14.81
CA PHE A 183 2.93 1.87 -15.49
C PHE A 183 2.27 2.97 -16.32
N VAL A 184 2.84 4.16 -16.25
CA VAL A 184 2.28 5.37 -16.90
C VAL A 184 2.07 5.17 -18.40
N GLU A 185 2.98 4.46 -19.07
CA GLU A 185 2.91 4.15 -20.50
C GLU A 185 1.75 3.22 -20.88
N ASP A 186 1.26 2.41 -19.92
CA ASP A 186 0.16 1.46 -20.13
C ASP A 186 -1.20 2.02 -19.70
N LEU A 187 -1.21 3.16 -19.01
CA LEU A 187 -2.45 3.73 -18.48
C LEU A 187 -3.27 4.39 -19.59
N ASP A 188 -4.58 4.36 -19.42
CA ASP A 188 -5.50 5.14 -20.23
C ASP A 188 -5.15 6.63 -20.10
N PRO A 189 -4.97 7.37 -21.24
CA PRO A 189 -4.58 8.78 -21.24
C PRO A 189 -5.52 9.70 -20.46
N GLU A 190 -6.83 9.45 -20.50
CA GLU A 190 -7.81 10.25 -19.77
C GLU A 190 -7.70 10.00 -18.26
N ARG A 191 -7.46 8.75 -17.85
CA ARG A 191 -7.22 8.42 -16.45
C ARG A 191 -5.96 9.11 -15.92
N LEU A 192 -4.89 9.09 -16.69
CA LEU A 192 -3.63 9.75 -16.33
C LEU A 192 -3.81 11.27 -16.24
N ALA A 193 -4.50 11.88 -17.20
CA ALA A 193 -4.79 13.31 -17.19
C ALA A 193 -5.61 13.71 -15.94
N ARG A 194 -6.62 12.93 -15.57
CA ARG A 194 -7.41 13.15 -14.34
C ARG A 194 -6.55 13.06 -13.08
N ALA A 195 -5.68 12.06 -12.97
CA ALA A 195 -4.80 11.91 -11.82
C ALA A 195 -3.84 13.10 -11.69
N ARG A 196 -3.27 13.58 -12.78
CA ARG A 196 -2.40 14.77 -12.82
C ARG A 196 -3.12 16.03 -12.40
N ALA A 197 -4.32 16.28 -12.95
CA ALA A 197 -5.13 17.44 -12.60
C ALA A 197 -5.55 17.46 -11.13
N GLU A 198 -5.93 16.31 -10.58
CA GLU A 198 -6.28 16.19 -9.16
C GLU A 198 -5.06 16.41 -8.26
N HIS A 199 -3.90 15.93 -8.67
CA HIS A 199 -2.64 16.14 -7.96
C HIS A 199 -2.24 17.63 -7.92
N GLU A 200 -2.30 18.33 -9.05
CA GLU A 200 -2.07 19.78 -9.14
C GLU A 200 -3.03 20.57 -8.27
N ARG A 201 -4.32 20.17 -8.22
CA ARG A 201 -5.33 20.81 -7.38
C ARG A 201 -5.01 20.70 -5.89
N LYS A 202 -4.46 19.58 -5.45
CA LYS A 202 -4.10 19.35 -4.04
C LYS A 202 -2.82 20.07 -3.61
N ASN A 203 -1.97 20.44 -4.56
CA ASN A 203 -0.69 21.12 -4.32
C ASN A 203 -0.79 22.66 -4.43
N ARG A 204 -1.96 23.20 -4.75
CA ARG A 204 -2.28 24.65 -4.70
C ARG A 204 -2.86 25.02 -3.34
#